data_4a23bf744dd645f37b137947ec3ff6ff
#
_entry.id   4a23bf744dd645f37b137947ec3ff6ff
#
_cell.length_a   1.000
_cell.length_b   1.000
_cell.length_c   1.000
_cell.angle_alpha   90.00
_cell.angle_beta   90.00
_cell.angle_gamma   90.00
#
_symmetry.space_group_name_H-M   'P 1'
#
loop_
_entity.id
_entity.type
_entity.pdbx_description
1 polymer ?
#
loop_
_entity_poly.entity_id
_entity_poly.type
_entity_poly.pdbx_seq_one_letter_code
_entity_poly.pdbx_strand_id
1 'polypeptide(L)'
;MAYEDYELALIKSFGDEVDSGIIRPDNTDIQSNKARTKYNRYISSLTDIQPREYLTSEFEEVGKRYVFEKSFQIIIDIFGEKAIPFAFEYFKLLVPSGAKEVLNGVSLTIEDTRDGSLMEQVEIPDFETTSNIVTIVHEFAHYYLNKIGINYNKKRYYEEIMAILAEKITAQVVQLHACERDFYDKMTEHRLETITWHYNLHLPEMECLLSEVSKLEKRAKTDPFARMQLEGLKLQLPLLRTGKGVSAIRGYYQNLADGYGIGFLYSESLLAKYLDDEKAFHTQLAKVTGHEIGLQQMLNYYGINATSNEVYDRVNTRLEEIKAFKRR
;
A
#
# COMPACT_ATOMS: atom_id res chain seq x y z
N MET A 1 -9.45 -15.76 9.19
CA MET A 1 -8.86 -16.27 7.90
C MET A 1 -7.37 -16.19 8.08
N ALA A 2 -6.58 -17.20 7.68
CA ALA A 2 -5.14 -17.08 7.73
C ALA A 2 -4.70 -16.03 6.68
N TYR A 3 -3.62 -15.30 6.94
CA TYR A 3 -3.04 -14.32 6.01
C TYR A 3 -2.83 -14.92 4.60
N GLU A 4 -2.40 -16.19 4.56
CA GLU A 4 -2.23 -16.95 3.30
C GLU A 4 -3.52 -17.04 2.46
N ASP A 5 -4.68 -17.28 3.09
CA ASP A 5 -5.95 -17.38 2.37
C ASP A 5 -6.35 -16.05 1.74
N TYR A 6 -6.04 -14.94 2.43
CA TYR A 6 -6.30 -13.59 1.93
C TYR A 6 -5.41 -13.26 0.73
N GLU A 7 -4.11 -13.51 0.84
CA GLU A 7 -3.17 -13.29 -0.27
C GLU A 7 -3.55 -14.10 -1.51
N LEU A 8 -3.97 -15.35 -1.32
CA LEU A 8 -4.47 -16.21 -2.41
C LEU A 8 -5.72 -15.61 -3.08
N ALA A 9 -6.64 -15.06 -2.29
CA ALA A 9 -7.83 -14.39 -2.83
C ALA A 9 -7.47 -13.15 -3.66
N LEU A 10 -6.50 -12.35 -3.19
CA LEU A 10 -6.00 -11.18 -3.93
C LEU A 10 -5.32 -11.57 -5.24
N ILE A 11 -4.44 -12.58 -5.22
CA ILE A 11 -3.77 -13.08 -6.43
C ILE A 11 -4.80 -13.61 -7.44
N LYS A 12 -5.82 -14.32 -6.96
CA LYS A 12 -6.90 -14.82 -7.82
C LYS A 12 -7.69 -13.68 -8.45
N SER A 13 -8.13 -12.71 -7.66
CA SER A 13 -8.85 -11.54 -8.14
C SER A 13 -8.03 -10.76 -9.17
N PHE A 14 -6.77 -10.45 -8.87
CA PHE A 14 -5.87 -9.80 -9.82
C PHE A 14 -5.71 -10.61 -11.12
N GLY A 15 -5.55 -11.92 -11.01
CA GLY A 15 -5.45 -12.79 -12.17
C GLY A 15 -6.74 -12.83 -13.02
N ASP A 16 -7.93 -12.77 -12.39
CA ASP A 16 -9.21 -12.68 -13.10
C ASP A 16 -9.31 -11.35 -13.88
N GLU A 17 -8.83 -10.25 -13.30
CA GLU A 17 -8.78 -8.95 -13.96
C GLU A 17 -7.79 -8.91 -15.14
N VAL A 18 -6.63 -9.57 -14.98
CA VAL A 18 -5.67 -9.75 -16.08
C VAL A 18 -6.28 -10.59 -17.22
N ASP A 19 -6.89 -11.71 -16.88
CA ASP A 19 -7.51 -12.62 -17.88
C ASP A 19 -8.68 -11.97 -18.61
N SER A 20 -9.44 -11.09 -17.93
CA SER A 20 -10.52 -10.30 -18.55
C SER A 20 -10.02 -9.07 -19.33
N GLY A 21 -8.72 -8.77 -19.29
CA GLY A 21 -8.11 -7.63 -19.96
C GLY A 21 -8.36 -6.28 -19.26
N ILE A 22 -8.89 -6.30 -18.05
CA ILE A 22 -9.11 -5.11 -17.21
C ILE A 22 -7.77 -4.53 -16.77
N ILE A 23 -6.84 -5.39 -16.33
CA ILE A 23 -5.48 -5.01 -15.96
C ILE A 23 -4.47 -5.62 -16.92
N ARG A 24 -3.42 -4.88 -17.28
CA ARG A 24 -2.25 -5.41 -17.97
C ARG A 24 -1.17 -5.71 -16.95
N PRO A 25 -0.56 -6.91 -16.94
CA PRO A 25 0.44 -7.32 -15.95
C PRO A 25 1.69 -6.43 -15.91
N ASP A 26 1.98 -5.75 -17.02
CA ASP A 26 3.14 -4.86 -17.21
C ASP A 26 2.80 -3.37 -17.13
N ASN A 27 1.62 -3.05 -16.61
CA ASN A 27 1.05 -1.70 -16.66
C ASN A 27 1.64 -0.79 -15.58
N THR A 28 2.87 -0.39 -15.76
CA THR A 28 3.34 0.85 -15.17
C THR A 28 2.79 1.99 -16.03
N ASP A 29 1.90 2.83 -15.48
CA ASP A 29 1.43 4.09 -16.11
C ASP A 29 2.58 5.08 -16.42
N ILE A 30 3.80 4.69 -16.15
CA ILE A 30 5.04 5.38 -16.51
C ILE A 30 5.35 5.09 -17.97
N GLN A 31 4.60 5.74 -18.85
CA GLN A 31 4.50 5.41 -20.28
C GLN A 31 5.73 5.78 -21.13
N SER A 32 6.72 6.50 -20.61
CA SER A 32 7.89 6.85 -21.39
C SER A 32 9.17 6.19 -20.85
N ASN A 33 10.07 5.77 -21.76
CA ASN A 33 11.38 5.24 -21.38
C ASN A 33 12.16 6.17 -20.44
N LYS A 34 11.99 7.49 -20.59
CA LYS A 34 12.63 8.50 -19.75
C LYS A 34 12.06 8.50 -18.32
N ALA A 35 10.75 8.43 -18.18
CA ALA A 35 10.08 8.36 -16.88
C ALA A 35 10.43 7.04 -16.16
N ARG A 36 10.43 5.93 -16.89
CA ARG A 36 10.83 4.62 -16.36
C ARG A 36 12.28 4.61 -15.86
N THR A 37 13.20 5.24 -16.61
CA THR A 37 14.60 5.36 -16.18
C THR A 37 14.75 6.18 -14.90
N LYS A 38 14.01 7.28 -14.78
CA LYS A 38 13.99 8.08 -13.54
C LYS A 38 13.42 7.29 -12.37
N TYR A 39 12.30 6.61 -12.58
CA TYR A 39 11.68 5.78 -11.56
C TYR A 39 12.61 4.66 -11.08
N ASN A 40 13.26 3.95 -11.99
CA ASN A 40 14.19 2.88 -11.63
C ASN A 40 15.40 3.41 -10.82
N ARG A 41 15.92 4.60 -11.17
CA ARG A 41 16.97 5.25 -10.35
C ARG A 41 16.46 5.61 -8.96
N TYR A 42 15.25 6.13 -8.88
CA TYR A 42 14.62 6.45 -7.63
C TYR A 42 14.47 5.21 -6.74
N ILE A 43 13.94 4.10 -7.28
CA ILE A 43 13.83 2.84 -6.54
C ILE A 43 15.22 2.36 -6.08
N SER A 44 16.24 2.39 -6.95
CA SER A 44 17.62 2.06 -6.53
C SER A 44 18.10 2.92 -5.36
N SER A 45 17.78 4.22 -5.36
CA SER A 45 18.17 5.12 -4.27
C SER A 45 17.42 4.80 -2.96
N LEU A 46 16.16 4.36 -3.04
CA LEU A 46 15.39 3.91 -1.87
C LEU A 46 15.98 2.63 -1.28
N THR A 47 16.26 1.65 -2.14
CA THR A 47 16.73 0.33 -1.73
C THR A 47 18.18 0.32 -1.23
N ASP A 48 18.96 1.38 -1.49
CA ASP A 48 20.28 1.61 -0.89
C ASP A 48 20.18 2.05 0.60
N ILE A 49 19.00 2.48 1.05
CA ILE A 49 18.76 2.77 2.45
C ILE A 49 18.49 1.45 3.15
N GLN A 50 19.17 1.22 4.27
CA GLN A 50 18.86 0.11 5.16
C GLN A 50 17.95 0.65 6.29
N PRO A 51 16.63 0.66 6.09
CA PRO A 51 15.71 1.15 7.10
C PRO A 51 15.67 0.18 8.29
N ARG A 52 15.30 0.72 9.45
CA ARG A 52 15.04 -0.07 10.63
C ARG A 52 13.58 -0.47 10.67
N GLU A 53 13.31 -1.73 11.01
CA GLU A 53 11.99 -2.19 11.39
C GLU A 53 11.65 -1.64 12.80
N TYR A 54 10.43 -1.16 12.96
CA TYR A 54 9.89 -0.68 14.23
C TYR A 54 8.77 -1.60 14.70
N LEU A 55 8.79 -1.93 15.98
CA LEU A 55 7.72 -2.66 16.64
C LEU A 55 6.69 -1.69 17.22
N THR A 56 5.43 -2.13 17.35
CA THR A 56 4.38 -1.34 17.99
C THR A 56 4.73 -0.88 19.39
N SER A 57 5.48 -1.70 20.15
CA SER A 57 5.97 -1.38 21.49
C SER A 57 6.99 -0.23 21.57
N GLU A 58 7.52 0.22 20.42
CA GLU A 58 8.44 1.37 20.35
C GLU A 58 7.72 2.72 20.23
N PHE A 59 6.38 2.68 20.19
CA PHE A 59 5.52 3.86 20.11
C PHE A 59 4.77 4.09 21.41
N GLU A 60 4.39 5.34 21.67
CA GLU A 60 3.73 5.73 22.91
C GLU A 60 2.38 5.03 23.08
N GLU A 61 2.14 4.43 24.23
CA GLU A 61 0.85 3.88 24.63
C GLU A 61 -0.08 5.01 25.06
N VAL A 62 -1.20 5.18 24.36
CA VAL A 62 -2.16 6.28 24.57
C VAL A 62 -3.58 5.80 24.89
N GLY A 63 -3.80 4.51 24.78
CA GLY A 63 -5.10 3.85 25.04
C GLY A 63 -6.11 3.97 23.90
N LYS A 64 -6.97 2.97 23.83
CA LYS A 64 -7.93 2.76 22.71
C LYS A 64 -8.80 3.97 22.42
N ARG A 65 -9.36 4.59 23.45
CA ARG A 65 -10.24 5.74 23.27
C ARG A 65 -9.56 6.90 22.54
N TYR A 66 -8.35 7.22 22.97
CA TYR A 66 -7.57 8.29 22.33
C TYR A 66 -7.26 7.95 20.86
N VAL A 67 -6.86 6.69 20.60
CA VAL A 67 -6.59 6.23 19.22
C VAL A 67 -7.82 6.43 18.34
N PHE A 68 -9.01 6.00 18.76
CA PHE A 68 -10.23 6.15 17.98
C PHE A 68 -10.65 7.61 17.78
N GLU A 69 -10.69 8.41 18.85
CA GLU A 69 -11.08 9.82 18.79
C GLU A 69 -10.12 10.62 17.89
N LYS A 70 -8.81 10.37 18.02
CA LYS A 70 -7.79 11.05 17.22
C LYS A 70 -7.81 10.63 15.77
N SER A 71 -7.94 9.33 15.49
CA SER A 71 -8.07 8.81 14.12
C SER A 71 -9.30 9.40 13.43
N PHE A 72 -10.45 9.43 14.11
CA PHE A 72 -11.68 10.00 13.57
C PHE A 72 -11.49 11.49 13.21
N GLN A 73 -10.91 12.28 14.12
CA GLN A 73 -10.64 13.70 13.86
C GLN A 73 -9.73 13.89 12.64
N ILE A 74 -8.63 13.16 12.58
CA ILE A 74 -7.66 13.27 11.47
C ILE A 74 -8.28 12.83 10.13
N ILE A 75 -9.12 11.80 10.13
CA ILE A 75 -9.87 11.38 8.94
C ILE A 75 -10.72 12.54 8.40
N ILE A 76 -11.41 13.24 9.27
CA ILE A 76 -12.24 14.38 8.85
C ILE A 76 -11.39 15.55 8.36
N ASP A 77 -10.27 15.80 9.01
CA ASP A 77 -9.34 16.85 8.60
C ASP A 77 -8.73 16.56 7.20
N ILE A 78 -8.40 15.29 6.90
CA ILE A 78 -7.80 14.90 5.61
C ILE A 78 -8.84 14.79 4.48
N PHE A 79 -10.00 14.19 4.74
CA PHE A 79 -10.99 13.83 3.70
C PHE A 79 -12.21 14.74 3.67
N GLY A 80 -12.33 15.64 4.65
CA GLY A 80 -13.42 16.58 4.78
C GLY A 80 -14.71 16.00 5.38
N GLU A 81 -15.69 16.86 5.64
CA GLU A 81 -16.96 16.48 6.28
C GLU A 81 -17.74 15.39 5.52
N LYS A 82 -17.55 15.27 4.21
CA LYS A 82 -18.19 14.22 3.40
C LYS A 82 -17.75 12.83 3.78
N ALA A 83 -16.59 12.67 4.45
CA ALA A 83 -16.09 11.40 4.93
C ALA A 83 -16.80 10.93 6.22
N ILE A 84 -17.48 11.79 6.95
CA ILE A 84 -18.09 11.48 8.24
C ILE A 84 -18.96 10.20 8.23
N PRO A 85 -19.95 10.03 7.33
CA PRO A 85 -20.77 8.82 7.32
C PRO A 85 -19.93 7.55 7.04
N PHE A 86 -18.94 7.65 6.18
CA PHE A 86 -18.04 6.55 5.87
C PHE A 86 -17.11 6.21 7.04
N ALA A 87 -16.63 7.21 7.80
CA ALA A 87 -15.84 6.99 8.99
C ALA A 87 -16.63 6.22 10.05
N PHE A 88 -17.89 6.58 10.30
CA PHE A 88 -18.75 5.85 11.25
C PHE A 88 -18.94 4.38 10.85
N GLU A 89 -19.13 4.08 9.57
CA GLU A 89 -19.25 2.69 9.11
C GLU A 89 -17.90 1.96 9.20
N TYR A 90 -16.81 2.59 8.81
CA TYR A 90 -15.47 2.04 8.87
C TYR A 90 -15.06 1.62 10.29
N PHE A 91 -15.33 2.46 11.30
CA PHE A 91 -14.97 2.14 12.68
C PHE A 91 -15.73 0.92 13.25
N LYS A 92 -16.84 0.54 12.66
CA LYS A 92 -17.55 -0.70 13.02
C LYS A 92 -16.86 -1.96 12.46
N LEU A 93 -16.01 -1.79 11.44
CA LEU A 93 -15.31 -2.88 10.78
C LEU A 93 -13.96 -3.21 11.45
N LEU A 94 -13.48 -2.32 12.35
CA LEU A 94 -12.18 -2.48 12.97
C LEU A 94 -12.19 -3.63 13.99
N VAL A 95 -11.27 -4.55 13.83
CA VAL A 95 -11.05 -5.67 14.76
C VAL A 95 -9.56 -5.80 15.09
N PRO A 96 -9.21 -6.23 16.31
CA PRO A 96 -7.82 -6.50 16.65
C PRO A 96 -7.32 -7.74 15.89
N SER A 97 -6.18 -7.65 15.24
CA SER A 97 -5.59 -8.76 14.50
C SER A 97 -5.00 -9.85 15.41
N GLY A 98 -4.81 -9.57 16.68
CA GLY A 98 -4.08 -10.41 17.63
C GLY A 98 -2.54 -10.41 17.41
N ALA A 99 -2.04 -9.79 16.36
CA ALA A 99 -0.61 -9.58 16.14
C ALA A 99 -0.17 -8.31 16.90
N LYS A 100 0.63 -8.49 17.96
CA LYS A 100 1.05 -7.38 18.84
C LYS A 100 2.27 -6.62 18.33
N GLU A 101 2.97 -7.14 17.35
CA GLU A 101 4.30 -6.64 16.97
C GLU A 101 4.38 -6.02 15.57
N VAL A 102 3.29 -6.11 14.78
CA VAL A 102 3.28 -5.65 13.39
C VAL A 102 2.57 -4.31 13.28
N LEU A 103 3.17 -3.32 12.62
CA LEU A 103 2.57 -1.99 12.42
C LEU A 103 1.51 -1.93 11.32
N ASN A 104 1.46 -2.94 10.45
CA ASN A 104 0.59 -2.92 9.27
C ASN A 104 -0.82 -3.40 9.60
N GLY A 105 -1.84 -2.67 9.13
CA GLY A 105 -3.23 -3.12 9.07
C GLY A 105 -3.49 -3.94 7.81
N VAL A 106 -4.61 -4.65 7.81
CA VAL A 106 -5.08 -5.40 6.64
C VAL A 106 -6.59 -5.20 6.49
N SER A 107 -7.01 -4.71 5.34
CA SER A 107 -8.43 -4.66 4.97
C SER A 107 -8.82 -5.97 4.28
N LEU A 108 -9.83 -6.65 4.82
CA LEU A 108 -10.27 -7.96 4.38
C LEU A 108 -11.75 -7.93 3.96
N THR A 109 -12.06 -8.60 2.85
CA THR A 109 -13.43 -9.00 2.55
C THR A 109 -13.56 -10.48 2.85
N ILE A 110 -14.37 -10.83 3.86
CA ILE A 110 -14.56 -12.21 4.31
C ILE A 110 -15.93 -12.68 3.83
N GLU A 111 -15.98 -13.84 3.18
CA GLU A 111 -17.22 -14.53 2.90
C GLU A 111 -17.69 -15.28 4.15
N ASP A 112 -18.88 -14.95 4.67
CA ASP A 112 -19.53 -15.77 5.71
C ASP A 112 -19.95 -17.10 5.09
N THR A 113 -19.29 -18.18 5.51
CA THR A 113 -19.55 -19.54 4.98
C THR A 113 -20.95 -20.07 5.30
N ARG A 114 -21.71 -19.41 6.16
CA ARG A 114 -23.06 -19.82 6.57
C ARG A 114 -24.13 -19.39 5.56
N ASP A 115 -23.98 -18.22 4.96
CA ASP A 115 -24.98 -17.63 4.05
C ASP A 115 -24.40 -17.05 2.77
N GLY A 116 -23.07 -17.10 2.60
CA GLY A 116 -22.38 -16.55 1.42
C GLY A 116 -22.32 -15.02 1.39
N SER A 117 -22.70 -14.35 2.49
CA SER A 117 -22.60 -12.88 2.56
C SER A 117 -21.15 -12.43 2.63
N LEU A 118 -20.85 -11.32 1.97
CA LEU A 118 -19.54 -10.70 2.05
C LEU A 118 -19.52 -9.74 3.25
N MET A 119 -18.62 -9.97 4.18
CA MET A 119 -18.38 -9.11 5.33
C MET A 119 -17.02 -8.42 5.17
N GLU A 120 -17.02 -7.10 5.14
CA GLU A 120 -15.78 -6.31 5.20
C GLU A 120 -15.30 -6.27 6.66
N GLN A 121 -14.01 -6.50 6.86
CA GLN A 121 -13.35 -6.43 8.15
C GLN A 121 -11.97 -5.77 7.96
N VAL A 122 -11.56 -4.94 8.91
CA VAL A 122 -10.26 -4.31 8.92
C VAL A 122 -9.52 -4.74 10.18
N GLU A 123 -8.48 -5.54 9.99
CA GLU A 123 -7.64 -6.01 11.09
C GLU A 123 -6.53 -5.00 11.37
N ILE A 124 -6.47 -4.52 12.61
CA ILE A 124 -5.46 -3.57 13.07
C ILE A 124 -4.73 -4.20 14.27
N PRO A 125 -3.41 -4.11 14.38
CA PRO A 125 -2.68 -4.47 15.61
C PRO A 125 -3.21 -3.67 16.79
N ASP A 126 -3.12 -4.20 17.99
CA ASP A 126 -3.72 -3.63 19.22
C ASP A 126 -3.92 -2.09 19.21
N PHE A 127 -5.13 -1.61 19.50
CA PHE A 127 -5.53 -0.19 19.36
C PHE A 127 -5.02 0.72 20.50
N GLU A 128 -3.78 0.58 20.93
CA GLU A 128 -3.32 1.21 22.18
C GLU A 128 -2.18 2.21 21.99
N THR A 129 -1.52 2.22 20.82
CA THR A 129 -0.36 3.05 20.56
C THR A 129 -0.60 4.15 19.52
N THR A 130 0.27 5.16 19.51
CA THR A 130 0.22 6.25 18.53
C THR A 130 0.37 5.76 17.09
N SER A 131 1.10 4.67 16.83
CA SER A 131 1.23 4.06 15.51
C SER A 131 -0.10 3.52 14.96
N ASN A 132 -1.00 3.05 15.83
CA ASN A 132 -2.31 2.58 15.40
C ASN A 132 -3.17 3.70 14.80
N ILE A 133 -2.97 4.96 15.20
CA ILE A 133 -3.65 6.10 14.58
C ILE A 133 -3.29 6.18 13.10
N VAL A 134 -1.99 6.03 12.78
CA VAL A 134 -1.51 6.06 11.39
C VAL A 134 -2.08 4.91 10.58
N THR A 135 -2.03 3.69 11.13
CA THR A 135 -2.56 2.49 10.47
C THR A 135 -4.06 2.61 10.19
N ILE A 136 -4.85 3.05 11.18
CA ILE A 136 -6.30 3.25 11.02
C ILE A 136 -6.61 4.27 9.92
N VAL A 137 -5.87 5.37 9.85
CA VAL A 137 -6.09 6.41 8.85
C VAL A 137 -5.64 5.95 7.46
N HIS A 138 -4.56 5.16 7.36
CA HIS A 138 -4.12 4.52 6.12
C HIS A 138 -5.20 3.58 5.55
N GLU A 139 -5.66 2.64 6.36
CA GLU A 139 -6.70 1.68 5.92
C GLU A 139 -8.04 2.37 5.63
N PHE A 140 -8.35 3.46 6.36
CA PHE A 140 -9.51 4.28 6.03
C PHE A 140 -9.39 4.93 4.65
N ALA A 141 -8.20 5.36 4.24
CA ALA A 141 -8.00 5.90 2.90
C ALA A 141 -8.39 4.88 1.83
N HIS A 142 -7.95 3.62 1.95
CA HIS A 142 -8.37 2.54 1.04
C HIS A 142 -9.88 2.34 1.07
N TYR A 143 -10.46 2.20 2.26
CA TYR A 143 -11.90 2.02 2.43
C TYR A 143 -12.71 3.16 1.80
N TYR A 144 -12.37 4.41 2.14
CA TYR A 144 -13.10 5.59 1.68
C TYR A 144 -13.06 5.73 0.16
N LEU A 145 -11.88 5.61 -0.39
CA LEU A 145 -11.68 5.73 -1.81
C LEU A 145 -12.47 4.63 -2.57
N ASN A 146 -12.52 3.41 -2.06
CA ASN A 146 -13.33 2.33 -2.62
C ASN A 146 -14.84 2.67 -2.59
N LYS A 147 -15.35 3.17 -1.45
CA LYS A 147 -16.78 3.51 -1.30
C LYS A 147 -17.23 4.68 -2.17
N ILE A 148 -16.38 5.65 -2.45
CA ILE A 148 -16.71 6.78 -3.34
C ILE A 148 -16.59 6.45 -4.84
N GLY A 149 -16.37 5.18 -5.18
CA GLY A 149 -16.46 4.66 -6.54
C GLY A 149 -15.30 5.07 -7.45
N ILE A 150 -14.14 5.37 -6.87
CA ILE A 150 -12.92 5.38 -7.67
C ILE A 150 -12.64 3.92 -7.99
N ASN A 151 -12.86 3.53 -9.24
CA ASN A 151 -12.77 2.12 -9.66
C ASN A 151 -11.31 1.71 -9.75
N TYR A 152 -10.80 1.09 -8.68
CA TYR A 152 -9.40 0.77 -8.45
C TYR A 152 -8.86 -0.41 -9.21
N ASN A 153 -9.72 -1.24 -9.74
CA ASN A 153 -9.34 -2.48 -10.42
C ASN A 153 -8.29 -2.25 -11.52
N LYS A 154 -8.14 -1.01 -11.97
CA LYS A 154 -7.12 -0.62 -12.94
C LYS A 154 -5.91 0.10 -12.35
N LYS A 155 -5.94 0.57 -11.06
CA LYS A 155 -4.95 1.54 -10.56
C LYS A 155 -4.68 1.49 -9.05
N ARG A 156 -4.19 0.38 -8.56
CA ARG A 156 -3.73 0.22 -7.17
C ARG A 156 -2.79 1.33 -6.68
N TYR A 157 -1.99 1.91 -7.58
CA TYR A 157 -1.07 3.01 -7.24
C TYR A 157 -1.74 4.22 -6.61
N TYR A 158 -2.95 4.57 -7.06
CA TYR A 158 -3.65 5.74 -6.54
C TYR A 158 -4.07 5.57 -5.08
N GLU A 159 -4.53 4.38 -4.74
CA GLU A 159 -4.89 4.04 -3.37
C GLU A 159 -3.68 4.22 -2.46
N GLU A 160 -2.55 3.63 -2.83
CA GLU A 160 -1.32 3.74 -2.04
C GLU A 160 -0.79 5.18 -1.97
N ILE A 161 -0.92 5.98 -3.03
CA ILE A 161 -0.54 7.41 -3.00
C ILE A 161 -1.34 8.15 -1.92
N MET A 162 -2.65 7.95 -1.89
CA MET A 162 -3.53 8.63 -0.93
C MET A 162 -3.39 8.05 0.48
N ALA A 163 -3.22 6.75 0.61
CA ALA A 163 -3.01 6.10 1.89
C ALA A 163 -1.68 6.53 2.53
N ILE A 164 -0.59 6.56 1.77
CA ILE A 164 0.72 7.03 2.25
C ILE A 164 0.70 8.56 2.51
N LEU A 165 -0.04 9.34 1.73
CA LEU A 165 -0.26 10.75 2.04
C LEU A 165 -0.98 10.91 3.38
N ALA A 166 -2.03 10.15 3.60
CA ALA A 166 -2.79 10.17 4.85
C ALA A 166 -1.91 9.76 6.05
N GLU A 167 -1.05 8.74 5.90
CA GLU A 167 -0.04 8.39 6.90
C GLU A 167 0.86 9.59 7.26
N LYS A 168 1.39 10.26 6.25
CA LYS A 168 2.33 11.39 6.44
C LYS A 168 1.68 12.56 7.16
N ILE A 169 0.46 12.93 6.76
CA ILE A 169 -0.30 13.98 7.45
C ILE A 169 -0.57 13.55 8.88
N THR A 170 -1.03 12.32 9.09
CA THR A 170 -1.30 11.77 10.41
C THR A 170 -0.07 11.78 11.30
N ALA A 171 1.07 11.33 10.77
CA ALA A 171 2.32 11.28 11.53
C ALA A 171 2.79 12.68 11.95
N GLN A 172 2.62 13.70 11.10
CA GLN A 172 2.92 15.10 11.47
C GLN A 172 1.97 15.60 12.56
N VAL A 173 0.67 15.33 12.44
CA VAL A 173 -0.33 15.74 13.44
C VAL A 173 -0.05 15.05 14.79
N VAL A 174 0.23 13.74 14.79
CA VAL A 174 0.56 12.99 16.00
C VAL A 174 1.84 13.53 16.63
N GLN A 175 2.90 13.78 15.86
CA GLN A 175 4.15 14.35 16.36
C GLN A 175 3.96 15.72 17.02
N LEU A 176 3.07 16.57 16.50
CA LEU A 176 2.77 17.87 17.09
C LEU A 176 2.00 17.78 18.41
N HIS A 177 1.20 16.73 18.60
CA HIS A 177 0.28 16.58 19.73
C HIS A 177 0.70 15.51 20.75
N ALA A 178 1.57 14.59 20.37
CA ALA A 178 2.15 13.59 21.25
C ALA A 178 3.55 14.01 21.75
N CYS A 179 4.03 13.38 22.80
CA CYS A 179 5.40 13.63 23.30
C CYS A 179 6.50 13.04 22.43
N GLU A 180 6.15 12.30 21.37
CA GLU A 180 7.09 11.63 20.47
C GLU A 180 7.63 12.59 19.39
N ARG A 181 8.73 13.27 19.68
CA ARG A 181 9.33 14.26 18.76
C ARG A 181 9.85 13.69 17.44
N ASP A 182 10.15 12.41 17.39
CA ASP A 182 10.71 11.68 16.23
C ASP A 182 9.67 10.78 15.52
N PHE A 183 8.40 10.90 15.88
CA PHE A 183 7.34 10.02 15.39
C PHE A 183 7.22 10.02 13.86
N TYR A 184 7.23 11.20 13.24
CA TYR A 184 7.15 11.33 11.78
C TYR A 184 8.33 10.65 11.06
N ASP A 185 9.53 10.77 11.62
CA ASP A 185 10.73 10.15 11.05
C ASP A 185 10.68 8.63 11.20
N LYS A 186 10.25 8.10 12.35
CA LYS A 186 10.05 6.67 12.58
C LYS A 186 9.03 6.08 11.60
N MET A 187 7.87 6.71 11.45
CA MET A 187 6.83 6.22 10.52
C MET A 187 7.29 6.28 9.06
N THR A 188 8.04 7.31 8.68
CA THR A 188 8.62 7.40 7.33
C THR A 188 9.66 6.31 7.10
N GLU A 189 10.50 6.03 8.09
CA GLU A 189 11.51 4.97 8.01
C GLU A 189 10.85 3.58 7.93
N HIS A 190 9.80 3.34 8.71
CA HIS A 190 9.04 2.09 8.63
C HIS A 190 8.42 1.89 7.23
N ARG A 191 7.89 2.95 6.60
CA ARG A 191 7.38 2.85 5.23
C ARG A 191 8.50 2.55 4.22
N LEU A 192 9.68 3.12 4.41
CA LEU A 192 10.85 2.79 3.58
C LEU A 192 11.30 1.34 3.76
N GLU A 193 11.20 0.80 4.97
CA GLU A 193 11.47 -0.61 5.24
C GLU A 193 10.54 -1.52 4.44
N THR A 194 9.23 -1.27 4.46
CA THR A 194 8.25 -2.01 3.67
C THR A 194 8.59 -1.99 2.18
N ILE A 195 8.93 -0.81 1.62
CA ILE A 195 9.30 -0.67 0.21
C ILE A 195 10.57 -1.45 -0.10
N THR A 196 11.60 -1.30 0.73
CA THR A 196 12.90 -1.95 0.56
C THR A 196 12.76 -3.47 0.63
N TRP A 197 11.96 -3.98 1.56
CA TRP A 197 11.65 -5.40 1.67
C TRP A 197 11.00 -5.95 0.39
N HIS A 198 10.00 -5.25 -0.15
CA HIS A 198 9.36 -5.68 -1.39
C HIS A 198 10.32 -5.74 -2.58
N TYR A 199 11.18 -4.74 -2.77
CA TYR A 199 12.07 -4.69 -3.92
C TYR A 199 13.33 -5.54 -3.79
N ASN A 200 13.92 -5.64 -2.59
CA ASN A 200 15.20 -6.31 -2.40
C ASN A 200 15.07 -7.78 -2.03
N LEU A 201 13.98 -8.16 -1.39
CA LEU A 201 13.78 -9.54 -0.91
C LEU A 201 12.61 -10.20 -1.60
N HIS A 202 11.41 -9.69 -1.43
CA HIS A 202 10.19 -10.36 -1.84
C HIS A 202 10.08 -10.55 -3.37
N LEU A 203 10.28 -9.49 -4.17
CA LEU A 203 10.25 -9.61 -5.62
C LEU A 203 11.33 -10.55 -6.18
N PRO A 204 12.62 -10.45 -5.79
CA PRO A 204 13.65 -11.38 -6.26
C PRO A 204 13.37 -12.84 -5.87
N GLU A 205 12.88 -13.11 -4.66
CA GLU A 205 12.51 -14.46 -4.23
C GLU A 205 11.36 -15.01 -5.06
N MET A 206 10.30 -14.21 -5.26
CA MET A 206 9.16 -14.60 -6.09
C MET A 206 9.57 -14.83 -7.54
N GLU A 207 10.45 -13.99 -8.10
CA GLU A 207 10.93 -14.15 -9.47
C GLU A 207 11.75 -15.43 -9.64
N CYS A 208 12.61 -15.76 -8.67
CA CYS A 208 13.37 -17.01 -8.65
C CYS A 208 12.42 -18.21 -8.65
N LEU A 209 11.46 -18.23 -7.74
CA LEU A 209 10.46 -19.29 -7.60
C LEU A 209 9.62 -19.45 -8.87
N LEU A 210 9.06 -18.37 -9.41
CA LEU A 210 8.23 -18.41 -10.61
C LEU A 210 9.02 -18.82 -11.86
N SER A 211 10.32 -18.50 -11.92
CA SER A 211 11.22 -18.98 -12.97
C SER A 211 11.40 -20.50 -12.92
N GLU A 212 11.55 -21.06 -11.72
CA GLU A 212 11.64 -22.52 -11.53
C GLU A 212 10.34 -23.23 -11.90
N VAL A 213 9.20 -22.69 -11.46
CA VAL A 213 7.86 -23.20 -11.83
C VAL A 213 7.70 -23.22 -13.35
N SER A 214 8.04 -22.12 -14.04
CA SER A 214 7.96 -22.06 -15.51
C SER A 214 8.82 -23.11 -16.23
N LYS A 215 10.01 -23.40 -15.68
CA LYS A 215 10.89 -24.47 -16.22
C LYS A 215 10.26 -25.85 -16.02
N LEU A 216 9.70 -26.09 -14.82
CA LEU A 216 9.02 -27.35 -14.51
C LEU A 216 7.77 -27.55 -15.34
N GLU A 217 6.94 -26.52 -15.55
CA GLU A 217 5.76 -26.59 -16.40
C GLU A 217 6.09 -27.00 -17.84
N LYS A 218 7.17 -26.46 -18.40
CA LYS A 218 7.65 -26.84 -19.73
C LYS A 218 8.09 -28.29 -19.78
N ARG A 219 8.85 -28.75 -18.80
CA ARG A 219 9.35 -30.13 -18.72
C ARG A 219 8.26 -31.15 -18.40
N ALA A 220 7.29 -30.78 -17.56
CA ALA A 220 6.18 -31.65 -17.15
C ALA A 220 5.30 -32.14 -18.32
N LYS A 221 5.39 -31.48 -19.50
CA LYS A 221 4.69 -31.90 -20.73
C LYS A 221 5.18 -33.26 -21.22
N THR A 222 6.48 -33.59 -21.02
CA THR A 222 7.12 -34.78 -21.53
C THR A 222 7.82 -35.63 -20.46
N ASP A 223 8.07 -35.06 -19.28
CA ASP A 223 8.83 -35.67 -18.18
C ASP A 223 7.90 -35.93 -16.98
N PRO A 224 7.57 -37.21 -16.69
CA PRO A 224 6.73 -37.57 -15.55
C PRO A 224 7.32 -37.15 -14.20
N PHE A 225 8.65 -37.14 -14.06
CA PHE A 225 9.31 -36.72 -12.83
C PHE A 225 9.16 -35.22 -12.59
N ALA A 226 9.34 -34.40 -13.64
CA ALA A 226 9.08 -32.96 -13.56
C ALA A 226 7.61 -32.66 -13.24
N ARG A 227 6.66 -33.45 -13.73
CA ARG A 227 5.24 -33.37 -13.37
C ARG A 227 5.02 -33.60 -11.88
N MET A 228 5.64 -34.67 -11.32
CA MET A 228 5.54 -34.96 -9.90
C MET A 228 6.16 -33.84 -9.04
N GLN A 229 7.30 -33.29 -9.46
CA GLN A 229 7.91 -32.14 -8.78
C GLN A 229 6.99 -30.91 -8.79
N LEU A 230 6.37 -30.61 -9.93
CA LEU A 230 5.44 -29.49 -10.06
C LEU A 230 4.21 -29.64 -9.14
N GLU A 231 3.64 -30.85 -9.07
CA GLU A 231 2.53 -31.11 -8.15
C GLU A 231 2.96 -31.01 -6.68
N GLY A 232 4.18 -31.45 -6.37
CA GLY A 232 4.77 -31.28 -5.03
C GLY A 232 4.91 -29.79 -4.66
N LEU A 233 5.37 -28.95 -5.59
CA LEU A 233 5.46 -27.50 -5.39
C LEU A 233 4.09 -26.85 -5.23
N LYS A 234 3.09 -27.26 -5.99
CA LYS A 234 1.70 -26.76 -5.83
C LYS A 234 1.11 -27.10 -4.46
N LEU A 235 1.51 -28.22 -3.88
CA LEU A 235 1.09 -28.59 -2.52
C LEU A 235 1.78 -27.72 -1.46
N GLN A 236 3.05 -27.40 -1.65
CA GLN A 236 3.85 -26.60 -0.70
C GLN A 236 3.59 -25.09 -0.83
N LEU A 237 3.27 -24.62 -2.04
CA LEU A 237 3.10 -23.22 -2.36
C LEU A 237 1.64 -22.92 -2.73
N PRO A 238 0.82 -22.51 -1.77
CA PRO A 238 -0.60 -22.26 -1.99
C PRO A 238 -0.89 -21.32 -3.16
N LEU A 239 -0.03 -20.31 -3.40
CA LEU A 239 -0.16 -19.38 -4.52
C LEU A 239 -0.29 -20.06 -5.91
N LEU A 240 0.32 -21.25 -6.09
CA LEU A 240 0.20 -22.03 -7.33
C LEU A 240 -1.15 -22.75 -7.46
N ARG A 241 -1.94 -22.80 -6.38
CA ARG A 241 -3.29 -23.38 -6.37
C ARG A 241 -4.37 -22.42 -6.84
N THR A 242 -4.05 -21.15 -7.02
CA THR A 242 -5.01 -20.16 -7.52
C THR A 242 -5.53 -20.46 -8.92
N GLY A 243 -4.87 -21.37 -9.64
CA GLY A 243 -5.18 -21.67 -11.05
C GLY A 243 -4.70 -20.58 -12.02
N LYS A 244 -4.03 -19.54 -11.52
CA LYS A 244 -3.49 -18.46 -12.33
C LYS A 244 -2.11 -18.79 -12.89
N GLY A 245 -1.85 -18.31 -14.10
CA GLY A 245 -0.55 -18.48 -14.74
C GLY A 245 0.56 -17.69 -14.04
N VAL A 246 1.80 -18.17 -14.18
CA VAL A 246 3.01 -17.52 -13.61
C VAL A 246 3.08 -16.01 -13.93
N SER A 247 2.64 -15.61 -15.13
CA SER A 247 2.64 -14.20 -15.54
C SER A 247 1.70 -13.33 -14.70
N ALA A 248 0.52 -13.83 -14.33
CA ALA A 248 -0.43 -13.12 -13.49
C ALA A 248 0.09 -12.98 -12.06
N ILE A 249 0.67 -14.06 -11.50
CA ILE A 249 1.26 -14.04 -10.16
C ILE A 249 2.42 -13.04 -10.10
N ARG A 250 3.33 -13.08 -11.09
CA ARG A 250 4.43 -12.11 -11.21
C ARG A 250 3.91 -10.68 -11.27
N GLY A 251 2.90 -10.44 -12.11
CA GLY A 251 2.28 -9.12 -12.26
C GLY A 251 1.67 -8.61 -10.95
N TYR A 252 1.07 -9.49 -10.15
CA TYR A 252 0.53 -9.13 -8.83
C TYR A 252 1.62 -8.59 -7.89
N TYR A 253 2.71 -9.34 -7.71
CA TYR A 253 3.79 -8.91 -6.80
C TYR A 253 4.52 -7.66 -7.29
N GLN A 254 4.73 -7.53 -8.59
CA GLN A 254 5.30 -6.31 -9.16
C GLN A 254 4.37 -5.11 -8.93
N ASN A 255 3.07 -5.28 -9.12
CA ASN A 255 2.08 -4.23 -8.90
C ASN A 255 2.01 -3.81 -7.43
N LEU A 256 2.13 -4.77 -6.51
CA LEU A 256 2.16 -4.48 -5.08
C LEU A 256 3.39 -3.63 -4.70
N ALA A 257 4.58 -4.04 -5.13
CA ALA A 257 5.81 -3.28 -4.87
C ALA A 257 5.78 -1.89 -5.51
N ASP A 258 5.34 -1.80 -6.78
CA ASP A 258 5.22 -0.53 -7.49
C ASP A 258 4.17 0.39 -6.81
N GLY A 259 3.10 -0.16 -6.25
CA GLY A 259 2.11 0.59 -5.49
C GLY A 259 2.76 1.38 -4.35
N TYR A 260 3.52 0.72 -3.51
CA TYR A 260 4.24 1.37 -2.41
C TYR A 260 5.31 2.36 -2.90
N GLY A 261 6.12 1.99 -3.90
CA GLY A 261 7.16 2.86 -4.43
C GLY A 261 6.61 4.13 -5.09
N ILE A 262 5.57 4.02 -5.89
CA ILE A 262 4.86 5.12 -6.53
C ILE A 262 4.10 5.94 -5.47
N GLY A 263 3.48 5.27 -4.51
CA GLY A 263 2.79 5.89 -3.39
C GLY A 263 3.72 6.82 -2.63
N PHE A 264 4.89 6.33 -2.25
CA PHE A 264 5.89 7.14 -1.54
C PHE A 264 6.40 8.31 -2.38
N LEU A 265 6.69 8.08 -3.68
CA LEU A 265 7.20 9.11 -4.59
C LEU A 265 6.27 10.32 -4.69
N TYR A 266 4.99 10.08 -4.94
CA TYR A 266 4.07 11.19 -5.21
C TYR A 266 3.41 11.76 -3.95
N SER A 267 3.33 10.99 -2.87
CA SER A 267 2.79 11.48 -1.60
C SER A 267 3.58 12.64 -1.01
N GLU A 268 4.91 12.73 -1.25
CA GLU A 268 5.73 13.89 -0.83
C GLU A 268 5.28 15.19 -1.53
N SER A 269 5.01 15.11 -2.82
CA SER A 269 4.54 16.29 -3.58
C SER A 269 3.11 16.67 -3.22
N LEU A 270 2.25 15.68 -2.94
CA LEU A 270 0.88 15.94 -2.49
C LEU A 270 0.85 16.49 -1.07
N LEU A 271 1.72 16.02 -0.18
CA LEU A 271 1.86 16.57 1.17
C LEU A 271 2.21 18.06 1.12
N ALA A 272 3.17 18.44 0.26
CA ALA A 272 3.50 19.85 0.08
C ALA A 272 2.30 20.67 -0.40
N LYS A 273 1.46 20.14 -1.30
CA LYS A 273 0.24 20.80 -1.76
C LYS A 273 -0.84 20.91 -0.67
N TYR A 274 -0.97 19.88 0.16
CA TYR A 274 -1.87 19.89 1.30
C TYR A 274 -1.46 20.98 2.31
N LEU A 275 -0.18 21.04 2.67
CA LEU A 275 0.35 22.01 3.62
C LEU A 275 0.34 23.46 3.09
N ASP A 276 0.43 23.65 1.78
CA ASP A 276 0.38 24.97 1.14
C ASP A 276 -1.05 25.56 1.14
N ASP A 277 -2.04 24.77 0.74
CA ASP A 277 -3.46 25.16 0.72
C ASP A 277 -4.38 23.94 0.89
N GLU A 278 -4.71 23.62 2.13
CA GLU A 278 -5.60 22.51 2.49
C GLU A 278 -6.98 22.62 1.80
N LYS A 279 -7.54 23.83 1.74
CA LYS A 279 -8.85 24.04 1.13
C LYS A 279 -8.82 23.78 -0.38
N ALA A 280 -7.77 24.24 -1.07
CA ALA A 280 -7.59 23.95 -2.48
C ALA A 280 -7.38 22.44 -2.68
N PHE A 281 -6.63 21.77 -1.80
CA PHE A 281 -6.42 20.33 -1.83
C PHE A 281 -7.75 19.57 -1.76
N HIS A 282 -8.62 19.87 -0.80
CA HIS A 282 -9.96 19.28 -0.67
C HIS A 282 -10.84 19.50 -1.91
N THR A 283 -10.74 20.69 -2.50
CA THR A 283 -11.47 21.01 -3.73
C THR A 283 -11.01 20.13 -4.90
N GLN A 284 -9.72 19.85 -5.00
CA GLN A 284 -9.18 18.95 -6.03
C GLN A 284 -9.53 17.50 -5.75
N LEU A 285 -9.44 17.05 -4.50
CA LEU A 285 -9.87 15.71 -4.09
C LEU A 285 -11.33 15.44 -4.51
N ALA A 286 -12.23 16.40 -4.29
CA ALA A 286 -13.62 16.27 -4.69
C ALA A 286 -13.82 16.18 -6.22
N LYS A 287 -12.91 16.76 -7.03
CA LYS A 287 -12.95 16.64 -8.51
C LYS A 287 -12.43 15.30 -9.00
N VAL A 288 -11.48 14.72 -8.29
CA VAL A 288 -10.91 13.41 -8.63
C VAL A 288 -11.92 12.31 -8.33
N THR A 289 -12.75 12.51 -7.31
CA THR A 289 -13.77 11.57 -6.83
C THR A 289 -14.81 11.26 -7.92
N GLY A 290 -15.10 9.97 -8.11
CA GLY A 290 -16.14 9.51 -9.04
C GLY A 290 -15.73 9.44 -10.53
N HIS A 291 -14.46 9.66 -10.85
CA HIS A 291 -13.96 9.58 -12.21
C HIS A 291 -12.88 8.50 -12.36
N GLU A 292 -12.95 7.75 -13.46
CA GLU A 292 -11.86 6.88 -13.89
C GLU A 292 -10.77 7.73 -14.54
N ILE A 293 -9.70 8.04 -13.76
CA ILE A 293 -8.60 8.88 -14.23
C ILE A 293 -7.25 8.16 -14.13
N GLY A 294 -6.31 8.50 -15.04
CA GLY A 294 -4.94 8.03 -14.98
C GLY A 294 -4.10 8.76 -13.92
N LEU A 295 -2.99 8.14 -13.51
CA LEU A 295 -2.04 8.73 -12.56
C LEU A 295 -1.63 10.16 -12.95
N GLN A 296 -1.22 10.38 -14.21
CA GLN A 296 -0.83 11.71 -14.68
C GLN A 296 -1.97 12.71 -14.62
N GLN A 297 -3.20 12.29 -14.97
CA GLN A 297 -4.36 13.17 -14.90
C GLN A 297 -4.70 13.53 -13.45
N MET A 298 -4.64 12.57 -12.55
CA MET A 298 -4.82 12.80 -11.11
C MET A 298 -3.81 13.82 -10.59
N LEU A 299 -2.52 13.61 -10.87
CA LEU A 299 -1.46 14.52 -10.44
C LEU A 299 -1.62 15.92 -11.04
N ASN A 300 -2.11 16.02 -12.29
CA ASN A 300 -2.39 17.30 -12.93
C ASN A 300 -3.46 18.12 -12.20
N TYR A 301 -4.46 17.49 -11.57
CA TYR A 301 -5.44 18.21 -10.73
C TYR A 301 -4.78 18.95 -9.57
N TYR A 302 -3.66 18.42 -9.06
CA TYR A 302 -2.87 19.07 -8.01
C TYR A 302 -1.72 19.91 -8.55
N GLY A 303 -1.64 20.12 -9.88
CA GLY A 303 -0.56 20.85 -10.52
C GLY A 303 0.81 20.13 -10.43
N ILE A 304 0.81 18.80 -10.29
CA ILE A 304 2.02 17.99 -10.21
C ILE A 304 2.29 17.35 -11.56
N ASN A 305 3.47 17.58 -12.12
CA ASN A 305 3.94 16.88 -13.30
C ASN A 305 4.72 15.63 -12.86
N ALA A 306 4.19 14.43 -13.16
CA ALA A 306 4.77 13.14 -12.77
C ALA A 306 6.23 12.94 -13.24
N THR A 307 6.65 13.61 -14.31
CA THR A 307 8.01 13.49 -14.85
C THR A 307 8.94 14.63 -14.43
N SER A 308 8.46 15.58 -13.62
CA SER A 308 9.25 16.70 -13.11
C SER A 308 10.42 16.24 -12.24
N ASN A 309 11.54 16.94 -12.33
CA ASN A 309 12.64 16.74 -11.39
C ASN A 309 12.22 17.10 -9.96
N GLU A 310 11.36 18.10 -9.79
CA GLU A 310 10.87 18.56 -8.49
C GLU A 310 10.28 17.42 -7.64
N VAL A 311 9.53 16.49 -8.27
CA VAL A 311 8.97 15.33 -7.58
C VAL A 311 10.07 14.46 -6.97
N TYR A 312 11.11 14.17 -7.76
CA TYR A 312 12.23 13.36 -7.31
C TYR A 312 13.14 14.09 -6.31
N ASP A 313 13.33 15.40 -6.50
CA ASP A 313 14.13 16.23 -5.60
C ASP A 313 13.51 16.31 -4.20
N ARG A 314 12.18 16.40 -4.10
CA ARG A 314 11.46 16.36 -2.81
C ARG A 314 11.72 15.05 -2.07
N VAL A 315 11.61 13.92 -2.76
CA VAL A 315 11.90 12.63 -2.15
C VAL A 315 13.37 12.53 -1.74
N ASN A 316 14.30 12.94 -2.59
CA ASN A 316 15.72 12.92 -2.26
C ASN A 316 16.02 13.76 -1.01
N THR A 317 15.41 14.94 -0.89
CA THR A 317 15.52 15.77 0.33
C THR A 317 15.03 14.98 1.54
N ARG A 318 13.87 14.32 1.45
CA ARG A 318 13.32 13.51 2.55
C ARG A 318 14.24 12.33 2.91
N LEU A 319 14.84 11.67 1.94
CA LEU A 319 15.77 10.58 2.18
C LEU A 319 17.05 11.05 2.89
N GLU A 320 17.56 12.23 2.59
CA GLU A 320 18.70 12.81 3.31
C GLU A 320 18.34 13.20 4.76
N GLU A 321 17.13 13.67 5.00
CA GLU A 321 16.63 13.92 6.37
C GLU A 321 16.58 12.63 7.18
N ILE A 322 16.06 11.52 6.63
CA ILE A 322 16.04 10.20 7.27
C ILE A 322 17.46 9.70 7.56
N LYS A 323 18.40 9.85 6.61
CA LYS A 323 19.81 9.50 6.86
C LYS A 323 20.43 10.34 7.99
N ALA A 324 20.06 11.61 8.08
CA ALA A 324 20.52 12.49 9.15
C ALA A 324 19.89 12.10 10.51
N PHE A 325 18.63 11.70 10.52
CA PHE A 325 17.95 11.17 11.72
C PHE A 325 18.66 9.93 12.28
N LYS A 326 18.99 8.96 11.41
CA LYS A 326 19.71 7.73 11.81
C LYS A 326 21.10 7.96 12.42
N ARG A 327 21.74 9.10 12.15
CA ARG A 327 23.06 9.42 12.70
C ARG A 327 23.02 10.07 14.07
N ARG A 328 21.85 10.39 14.58
CA ARG A 328 21.62 10.95 15.93
C ARG A 328 21.41 9.85 16.95
#